data_c3e3806bd183aeb7f8ed97097aea1703
#
_entry.id   c3e3806bd183aeb7f8ed97097aea1703
#
_cell.length_a   1.000
_cell.length_b   1.000
_cell.length_c   1.000
_cell.angle_alpha   90.00
_cell.angle_beta   90.00
_cell.angle_gamma   90.00
#
_symmetry.space_group_name_H-M   'P 1'
#
loop_
_entity.id
_entity.type
_entity.pdbx_description
1 polymer ?
#
loop_
_entity_poly.entity_id
_entity_poly.type
_entity_poly.pdbx_seq_one_letter_code
_entity_poly.pdbx_strand_id
1 'polypeptide(L)'
;FPTRRSSDLINATRLFSTLYGQTLNVGRVMTPTLAMAVMREAAISAFKPELFYTVQIGLDGFTAASERFKTKAAAEAVKQSCSVAIVQKAECKEKTEKPPALYDLTSLQREANRVLGYTAQQTLDYTQNLYEKKLVTYPRTDSRFLTEDMAHSLTDLVKLAFHTFPVEDVDNIPVHAEQVVNNKKVTDHH
;
A
#
# COMPACT_ATOMS: atom_id res chain seq x y z
N PHE A 1 -27.37 6.38 -23.24
CA PHE A 1 -27.39 5.10 -23.99
C PHE A 1 -26.52 4.09 -23.26
N PRO A 2 -27.03 2.88 -22.98
CA PRO A 2 -26.16 1.85 -22.43
C PRO A 2 -25.04 1.57 -23.45
N THR A 3 -23.81 1.70 -23.01
CA THR A 3 -22.66 1.39 -23.87
C THR A 3 -22.71 -0.09 -24.24
N ARG A 4 -22.21 -0.45 -25.44
CA ARG A 4 -22.14 -1.85 -25.93
C ARG A 4 -21.62 -2.82 -24.85
N ARG A 5 -20.70 -2.36 -24.01
CA ARG A 5 -20.16 -3.12 -22.87
C ARG A 5 -21.16 -3.44 -21.77
N SER A 6 -22.19 -2.59 -21.55
CA SER A 6 -23.23 -2.85 -20.55
C SER A 6 -24.18 -3.94 -21.01
N SER A 7 -24.55 -3.97 -22.31
CA SER A 7 -25.40 -5.03 -22.87
C SER A 7 -24.69 -6.38 -22.87
N ASP A 8 -23.38 -6.42 -23.13
CA ASP A 8 -22.59 -7.66 -23.10
C ASP A 8 -22.57 -8.27 -21.70
N LEU A 9 -22.41 -7.45 -20.64
CA LEU A 9 -22.45 -7.92 -19.26
C LEU A 9 -23.82 -8.44 -18.84
N ILE A 10 -24.91 -7.78 -19.27
CA ILE A 10 -26.29 -8.23 -19.00
C ILE A 10 -26.52 -9.57 -19.71
N ASN A 11 -26.14 -9.69 -20.97
CA ASN A 11 -26.30 -10.93 -21.74
C ASN A 11 -25.47 -12.07 -21.13
N ALA A 12 -24.23 -11.80 -20.71
CA ALA A 12 -23.41 -12.79 -20.01
C ALA A 12 -24.02 -13.22 -18.68
N THR A 13 -24.51 -12.27 -17.87
CA THR A 13 -25.23 -12.57 -16.62
C THR A 13 -26.43 -13.48 -16.87
N ARG A 14 -27.25 -13.18 -17.87
CA ARG A 14 -28.42 -13.98 -18.22
C ARG A 14 -28.05 -15.39 -18.72
N LEU A 15 -27.04 -15.46 -19.60
CA LEU A 15 -26.52 -16.72 -20.13
C LEU A 15 -26.06 -17.65 -19.01
N PHE A 16 -25.13 -17.16 -18.16
CA PHE A 16 -24.60 -17.97 -17.06
C PHE A 16 -25.66 -18.32 -16.03
N SER A 17 -26.54 -17.39 -15.69
CA SER A 17 -27.63 -17.68 -14.75
C SER A 17 -28.58 -18.75 -15.29
N THR A 18 -28.85 -18.76 -16.59
CA THR A 18 -29.71 -19.80 -17.22
C THR A 18 -28.99 -21.14 -17.28
N LEU A 19 -27.71 -21.16 -17.65
CA LEU A 19 -26.93 -22.40 -17.77
C LEU A 19 -26.76 -23.11 -16.42
N TYR A 20 -26.58 -22.36 -15.34
CA TYR A 20 -26.29 -22.91 -14.00
C TYR A 20 -27.53 -22.97 -13.08
N GLY A 21 -28.71 -22.52 -13.54
CA GLY A 21 -29.93 -22.54 -12.77
C GLY A 21 -29.94 -21.66 -11.51
N GLN A 22 -29.05 -20.70 -11.41
CA GLN A 22 -28.92 -19.78 -10.28
C GLN A 22 -28.44 -18.38 -10.74
N THR A 23 -28.72 -17.35 -9.97
CA THR A 23 -28.30 -15.99 -10.31
C THR A 23 -26.79 -15.84 -10.23
N LEU A 24 -26.15 -15.69 -11.39
CA LEU A 24 -24.70 -15.44 -11.52
C LEU A 24 -24.47 -14.07 -12.16
N ASN A 25 -24.07 -13.11 -11.34
CA ASN A 25 -23.82 -11.74 -11.79
C ASN A 25 -22.44 -11.62 -12.44
N VAL A 26 -22.39 -11.11 -13.67
CA VAL A 26 -21.15 -10.76 -14.38
C VAL A 26 -20.95 -9.25 -14.32
N GLY A 27 -19.82 -8.81 -13.81
CA GLY A 27 -19.50 -7.40 -13.62
C GLY A 27 -18.09 -7.04 -14.10
N ARG A 28 -17.89 -5.78 -14.50
CA ARG A 28 -16.61 -5.28 -15.02
C ARG A 28 -15.47 -5.31 -14.00
N VAL A 29 -15.79 -5.18 -12.74
CA VAL A 29 -14.83 -5.20 -11.64
C VAL A 29 -14.92 -6.50 -10.87
N MET A 30 -16.13 -6.88 -10.48
CA MET A 30 -16.38 -8.06 -9.65
C MET A 30 -15.85 -9.35 -10.27
N THR A 31 -16.12 -9.59 -11.56
CA THR A 31 -15.73 -10.85 -12.22
C THR A 31 -14.21 -10.98 -12.37
N PRO A 32 -13.47 -9.98 -12.87
CA PRO A 32 -11.99 -10.08 -12.91
C PRO A 32 -11.37 -10.13 -11.50
N THR A 33 -11.93 -9.43 -10.52
CA THR A 33 -11.44 -9.52 -9.13
C THR A 33 -11.62 -10.94 -8.58
N LEU A 34 -12.78 -11.55 -8.80
CA LEU A 34 -13.01 -12.94 -8.43
C LEU A 34 -12.06 -13.89 -9.16
N ALA A 35 -11.85 -13.68 -10.46
CA ALA A 35 -10.89 -14.48 -11.23
C ALA A 35 -9.47 -14.40 -10.66
N MET A 36 -9.01 -13.21 -10.29
CA MET A 36 -7.72 -13.04 -9.64
C MET A 36 -7.63 -13.77 -8.28
N ALA A 37 -8.69 -13.73 -7.48
CA ALA A 37 -8.74 -14.44 -6.21
C ALA A 37 -8.69 -15.97 -6.42
N VAL A 38 -9.47 -16.49 -7.37
CA VAL A 38 -9.47 -17.93 -7.71
C VAL A 38 -8.13 -18.39 -8.26
N MET A 39 -7.51 -17.60 -9.14
CA MET A 39 -6.16 -17.90 -9.66
C MET A 39 -5.12 -17.92 -8.54
N ARG A 40 -5.22 -17.00 -7.60
CA ARG A 40 -4.32 -16.95 -6.44
C ARG A 40 -4.50 -18.18 -5.54
N GLU A 41 -5.73 -18.55 -5.27
CA GLU A 41 -6.07 -19.75 -4.48
C GLU A 41 -5.55 -21.03 -5.15
N ALA A 42 -5.75 -21.13 -6.47
CA ALA A 42 -5.20 -22.25 -7.24
C ALA A 42 -3.66 -22.30 -7.17
N ALA A 43 -2.99 -21.14 -7.24
CA ALA A 43 -1.54 -21.08 -7.11
C ALA A 43 -1.06 -21.46 -5.70
N ILE A 44 -1.80 -21.09 -4.65
CA ILE A 44 -1.52 -21.49 -3.26
C ILE A 44 -1.71 -23.01 -3.11
N SER A 45 -2.80 -23.56 -3.63
CA SER A 45 -3.08 -25.00 -3.55
C SER A 45 -2.08 -25.85 -4.35
N ALA A 46 -1.55 -25.31 -5.45
CA ALA A 46 -0.54 -25.97 -6.27
C ALA A 46 0.90 -25.72 -5.77
N PHE A 47 1.07 -24.90 -4.73
CA PHE A 47 2.40 -24.55 -4.25
C PHE A 47 3.12 -25.75 -3.64
N LYS A 48 4.30 -26.03 -4.16
CA LYS A 48 5.22 -27.05 -3.63
C LYS A 48 6.38 -26.34 -2.95
N PRO A 49 6.55 -26.50 -1.62
CA PRO A 49 7.66 -25.89 -0.92
C PRO A 49 8.98 -26.54 -1.38
N GLU A 50 9.95 -25.70 -1.75
CA GLU A 50 11.30 -26.13 -2.07
C GLU A 50 12.24 -25.76 -0.92
N LEU A 51 13.00 -26.72 -0.45
CA LEU A 51 14.03 -26.48 0.55
C LEU A 51 15.26 -25.88 -0.11
N PHE A 52 15.80 -24.86 0.50
CA PHE A 52 17.09 -24.30 0.15
C PHE A 52 17.93 -24.12 1.43
N TYR A 53 19.22 -24.03 1.26
CA TYR A 53 20.17 -23.89 2.35
C TYR A 53 21.02 -22.65 2.13
N THR A 54 21.33 -21.93 3.21
CA THR A 54 22.25 -20.80 3.21
C THR A 54 23.28 -21.00 4.30
N VAL A 55 24.52 -20.59 4.04
CA VAL A 55 25.57 -20.54 5.05
C VAL A 55 25.59 -19.14 5.61
N GLN A 56 25.53 -19.00 6.93
CA GLN A 56 25.60 -17.70 7.60
C GLN A 56 26.85 -17.65 8.47
N ILE A 57 27.54 -16.54 8.42
CA ILE A 57 28.70 -16.21 9.26
C ILE A 57 28.30 -15.04 10.16
N GLY A 58 28.33 -15.26 11.47
CA GLY A 58 28.18 -14.19 12.46
C GLY A 58 29.52 -13.48 12.64
N LEU A 59 29.53 -12.19 12.41
CA LEU A 59 30.65 -11.29 12.64
C LEU A 59 30.25 -10.28 13.70
N ASP A 60 31.25 -9.57 14.27
CA ASP A 60 30.95 -8.56 15.27
C ASP A 60 30.14 -7.41 14.65
N GLY A 61 28.90 -7.25 15.11
CA GLY A 61 27.96 -6.22 14.66
C GLY A 61 27.16 -6.53 13.39
N PHE A 62 27.42 -7.60 12.65
CA PHE A 62 26.63 -7.98 11.47
C PHE A 62 26.70 -9.46 11.13
N THR A 63 25.78 -9.91 10.28
CA THR A 63 25.75 -11.28 9.77
C THR A 63 25.86 -11.28 8.25
N ALA A 64 26.79 -12.06 7.70
CA ALA A 64 26.88 -12.28 6.27
C ALA A 64 26.22 -13.63 5.90
N ALA A 65 25.48 -13.65 4.79
CA ALA A 65 24.83 -14.84 4.29
C ALA A 65 25.28 -15.17 2.85
N SER A 66 25.47 -16.44 2.57
CA SER A 66 25.79 -16.93 1.22
C SER A 66 24.57 -16.88 0.30
N GLU A 67 24.78 -17.12 -0.97
CA GLU A 67 23.70 -17.47 -1.90
C GLU A 67 22.98 -18.76 -1.47
N ARG A 68 21.82 -19.02 -2.10
CA ARG A 68 21.01 -20.20 -1.80
C ARG A 68 21.55 -21.45 -2.48
N PHE A 69 21.76 -22.50 -1.71
CA PHE A 69 22.13 -23.82 -2.21
C PHE A 69 20.91 -24.73 -2.29
N LYS A 70 20.81 -25.52 -3.35
CA LYS A 70 19.72 -26.51 -3.54
C LYS A 70 19.87 -27.74 -2.66
N THR A 71 21.09 -28.06 -2.25
CA THR A 71 21.39 -29.27 -1.45
C THR A 71 22.13 -28.92 -0.17
N LYS A 72 21.84 -29.67 0.88
CA LYS A 72 22.50 -29.52 2.19
C LYS A 72 24.01 -29.80 2.07
N ALA A 73 24.39 -30.78 1.29
CA ALA A 73 25.79 -31.18 1.09
C ALA A 73 26.63 -30.03 0.49
N ALA A 74 26.07 -29.27 -0.48
CA ALA A 74 26.76 -28.12 -1.07
C ALA A 74 26.95 -27.00 -0.03
N ALA A 75 25.95 -26.73 0.80
CA ALA A 75 26.08 -25.74 1.88
C ALA A 75 27.09 -26.17 2.96
N GLU A 76 27.11 -27.47 3.32
CA GLU A 76 28.06 -28.02 4.29
C GLU A 76 29.51 -27.98 3.76
N ALA A 77 29.74 -28.28 2.49
CA ALA A 77 31.04 -28.16 1.87
C ALA A 77 31.59 -26.71 1.93
N VAL A 78 30.75 -25.72 1.62
CA VAL A 78 31.12 -24.33 1.76
C VAL A 78 31.40 -23.96 3.21
N LYS A 79 30.56 -24.40 4.14
CA LYS A 79 30.76 -24.17 5.58
C LYS A 79 32.10 -24.72 6.08
N GLN A 80 32.49 -25.91 5.63
CA GLN A 80 33.75 -26.54 6.03
C GLN A 80 34.99 -25.84 5.42
N SER A 81 34.86 -25.31 4.21
CA SER A 81 35.94 -24.56 3.54
C SER A 81 36.10 -23.10 4.02
N CYS A 82 35.08 -22.55 4.66
CA CYS A 82 35.09 -21.17 5.16
C CYS A 82 35.72 -21.08 6.56
N SER A 83 37.01 -20.85 6.63
CA SER A 83 37.72 -20.56 7.89
C SER A 83 37.98 -19.06 8.13
N VAL A 84 38.00 -18.26 7.06
CA VAL A 84 38.28 -16.79 7.10
C VAL A 84 37.32 -16.09 6.13
N ALA A 85 36.76 -14.96 6.56
CA ALA A 85 35.99 -14.06 5.70
C ALA A 85 36.80 -12.79 5.42
N ILE A 86 36.95 -12.44 4.15
CA ILE A 86 37.63 -11.21 3.72
C ILE A 86 36.60 -10.28 3.10
N VAL A 87 36.48 -9.06 3.64
CA VAL A 87 35.64 -8.01 3.08
C VAL A 87 36.31 -7.48 1.82
N GLN A 88 35.77 -7.79 0.66
CA GLN A 88 36.31 -7.31 -0.62
C GLN A 88 35.83 -5.90 -0.95
N LYS A 89 34.63 -5.54 -0.54
CA LYS A 89 34.03 -4.24 -0.84
C LYS A 89 33.08 -3.81 0.27
N ALA A 90 33.21 -2.57 0.69
CA ALA A 90 32.25 -1.91 1.57
C ALA A 90 31.73 -0.64 0.88
N GLU A 91 30.43 -0.48 0.77
CA GLU A 91 29.78 0.72 0.20
C GLU A 91 28.87 1.33 1.26
N CYS A 92 29.08 2.60 1.55
CA CYS A 92 28.14 3.41 2.32
C CYS A 92 27.33 4.26 1.34
N LYS A 93 26.00 4.10 1.35
CA LYS A 93 25.11 4.91 0.51
C LYS A 93 24.17 5.69 1.42
N GLU A 94 24.24 6.99 1.31
CA GLU A 94 23.21 7.84 1.91
C GLU A 94 21.88 7.62 1.18
N LYS A 95 20.85 7.33 1.95
CA LYS A 95 19.50 7.18 1.44
C LYS A 95 18.60 8.18 2.16
N THR A 96 18.06 9.11 1.39
CA THR A 96 17.07 10.06 1.89
C THR A 96 15.66 9.47 1.71
N GLU A 97 14.94 9.31 2.80
CA GLU A 97 13.54 8.94 2.76
C GLU A 97 12.68 10.20 2.83
N LYS A 98 11.81 10.35 1.83
CA LYS A 98 10.84 11.45 1.83
C LYS A 98 9.69 11.12 2.78
N PRO A 99 9.08 12.14 3.44
CA PRO A 99 7.88 11.91 4.22
C PRO A 99 6.76 11.33 3.33
N PRO A 100 5.82 10.57 3.92
CA PRO A 100 4.68 10.06 3.17
C PRO A 100 3.84 11.21 2.60
N ALA A 101 3.25 10.99 1.43
CA ALA A 101 2.30 11.94 0.85
C ALA A 101 1.00 11.99 1.68
N LEU A 102 0.20 13.04 1.48
CA LEU A 102 -1.13 13.14 2.09
C LEU A 102 -2.00 11.94 1.70
N TYR A 103 -3.04 11.68 2.48
CA TYR A 103 -3.95 10.57 2.21
C TYR A 103 -4.93 10.89 1.08
N ASP A 104 -5.07 9.95 0.14
CA ASP A 104 -6.28 9.74 -0.62
C ASP A 104 -7.19 8.73 0.11
N LEU A 105 -8.42 8.55 -0.36
CA LEU A 105 -9.35 7.63 0.29
C LEU A 105 -8.79 6.20 0.39
N THR A 106 -8.20 5.70 -0.68
CA THR A 106 -7.69 4.32 -0.72
C THR A 106 -6.53 4.10 0.25
N SER A 107 -5.59 5.03 0.31
CA SER A 107 -4.46 4.93 1.25
C SER A 107 -4.92 5.09 2.70
N LEU A 108 -5.90 5.96 2.97
CA LEU A 108 -6.51 6.10 4.29
C LEU A 108 -7.21 4.81 4.73
N GLN A 109 -8.00 4.20 3.85
CA GLN A 109 -8.68 2.92 4.13
C GLN A 109 -7.69 1.80 4.43
N ARG A 110 -6.59 1.71 3.68
CA ARG A 110 -5.54 0.71 3.92
C ARG A 110 -4.85 0.91 5.26
N GLU A 111 -4.52 2.14 5.60
CA GLU A 111 -3.84 2.46 6.85
C GLU A 111 -4.79 2.28 8.05
N ALA A 112 -6.03 2.74 7.96
CA ALA A 112 -7.04 2.53 8.99
C ALA A 112 -7.33 1.03 9.22
N ASN A 113 -7.34 0.23 8.17
CA ASN A 113 -7.47 -1.22 8.32
C ASN A 113 -6.25 -1.82 9.01
N ARG A 114 -5.03 -1.41 8.63
CA ARG A 114 -3.79 -1.93 9.21
C ARG A 114 -3.63 -1.59 10.70
N VAL A 115 -3.97 -0.36 11.09
CA VAL A 115 -3.73 0.16 12.45
C VAL A 115 -4.92 -0.07 13.37
N LEU A 116 -6.14 0.14 12.86
CA LEU A 116 -7.38 0.17 13.66
C LEU A 116 -8.31 -1.03 13.36
N GLY A 117 -8.00 -1.84 12.33
CA GLY A 117 -8.85 -2.96 11.93
C GLY A 117 -10.18 -2.53 11.26
N TYR A 118 -10.32 -1.27 10.87
CA TYR A 118 -11.55 -0.78 10.23
C TYR A 118 -11.73 -1.34 8.83
N THR A 119 -12.97 -1.63 8.48
CA THR A 119 -13.32 -1.93 7.07
C THR A 119 -13.24 -0.69 6.21
N ALA A 120 -13.13 -0.86 4.89
CA ALA A 120 -13.14 0.26 3.96
C ALA A 120 -14.43 1.10 4.08
N GLN A 121 -15.58 0.46 4.31
CA GLN A 121 -16.85 1.16 4.51
C GLN A 121 -16.87 1.97 5.80
N GLN A 122 -16.43 1.41 6.92
CA GLN A 122 -16.35 2.13 8.20
C GLN A 122 -15.44 3.36 8.10
N THR A 123 -14.29 3.21 7.43
CA THR A 123 -13.37 4.33 7.23
C THR A 123 -14.03 5.44 6.40
N LEU A 124 -14.75 5.07 5.33
CA LEU A 124 -15.47 6.04 4.51
C LEU A 124 -16.56 6.76 5.32
N ASP A 125 -17.35 6.03 6.10
CA ASP A 125 -18.46 6.59 6.89
C ASP A 125 -17.93 7.56 7.96
N TYR A 126 -16.85 7.21 8.66
CA TYR A 126 -16.21 8.10 9.62
C TYR A 126 -15.63 9.35 8.95
N THR A 127 -14.96 9.19 7.81
CA THR A 127 -14.39 10.33 7.08
C THR A 127 -15.48 11.24 6.53
N GLN A 128 -16.60 10.68 6.07
CA GLN A 128 -17.76 11.43 5.63
C GLN A 128 -18.36 12.27 6.77
N ASN A 129 -18.50 11.69 7.96
CA ASN A 129 -18.95 12.41 9.16
C ASN A 129 -18.01 13.56 9.54
N LEU A 130 -16.70 13.38 9.41
CA LEU A 130 -15.70 14.43 9.64
C LEU A 130 -15.80 15.54 8.59
N TYR A 131 -16.04 15.17 7.34
CA TYR A 131 -16.25 16.14 6.25
C TYR A 131 -17.51 17.00 6.48
N GLU A 132 -18.61 16.40 6.90
CA GLU A 132 -19.85 17.12 7.22
C GLU A 132 -19.66 18.13 8.36
N LYS A 133 -18.74 17.81 9.30
CA LYS A 133 -18.30 18.73 10.37
C LYS A 133 -17.22 19.72 9.95
N LYS A 134 -16.82 19.73 8.66
CA LYS A 134 -15.78 20.60 8.09
C LYS A 134 -14.39 20.41 8.74
N LEU A 135 -14.08 19.23 9.23
CA LEU A 135 -12.79 18.90 9.85
C LEU A 135 -11.78 18.32 8.85
N VAL A 136 -12.25 17.79 7.73
CA VAL A 136 -11.42 17.26 6.65
C VAL A 136 -11.95 17.71 5.29
N THR A 137 -11.13 17.61 4.25
CA THR A 137 -11.53 17.84 2.86
C THR A 137 -12.42 16.70 2.34
N TYR A 138 -12.96 16.84 1.13
CA TYR A 138 -13.85 15.83 0.55
C TYR A 138 -13.22 14.46 0.50
N PRO A 139 -13.84 13.42 1.09
CA PRO A 139 -13.18 12.12 1.29
C PRO A 139 -13.01 11.29 0.03
N ARG A 140 -13.87 11.47 -0.98
CA ARG A 140 -13.80 10.68 -2.23
C ARG A 140 -12.88 11.34 -3.25
N THR A 141 -11.66 11.60 -2.86
CA THR A 141 -10.62 12.15 -3.72
C THR A 141 -9.55 11.11 -3.99
N ASP A 142 -8.99 11.11 -5.18
CA ASP A 142 -7.77 10.40 -5.58
C ASP A 142 -6.54 11.32 -5.55
N SER A 143 -6.72 12.62 -5.34
CA SER A 143 -5.63 13.57 -5.18
C SER A 143 -4.97 13.44 -3.79
N ARG A 144 -3.66 13.55 -3.79
CA ARG A 144 -2.80 13.59 -2.59
C ARG A 144 -2.14 14.96 -2.41
N PHE A 145 -2.67 15.96 -3.11
CA PHE A 145 -2.16 17.33 -3.10
C PHE A 145 -3.26 18.29 -2.73
N LEU A 146 -2.85 19.39 -2.11
CA LEU A 146 -3.71 20.52 -1.78
C LEU A 146 -3.62 21.59 -2.85
N THR A 147 -4.61 22.48 -2.89
CA THR A 147 -4.65 23.64 -3.77
C THR A 147 -3.82 24.80 -3.21
N GLU A 148 -3.41 25.72 -4.06
CA GLU A 148 -2.57 26.87 -3.67
C GLU A 148 -3.27 27.82 -2.67
N ASP A 149 -4.58 27.95 -2.77
CA ASP A 149 -5.37 28.75 -1.84
C ASP A 149 -5.33 28.22 -0.39
N MET A 150 -5.05 26.93 -0.20
CA MET A 150 -4.90 26.34 1.14
C MET A 150 -3.50 26.54 1.74
N ALA A 151 -2.50 26.94 0.96
CA ALA A 151 -1.12 27.01 1.41
C ALA A 151 -0.91 27.92 2.63
N HIS A 152 -1.62 29.04 2.69
CA HIS A 152 -1.50 30.01 3.79
C HIS A 152 -2.03 29.48 5.13
N SER A 153 -3.00 28.57 5.12
CA SER A 153 -3.61 28.01 6.33
C SER A 153 -2.87 26.78 6.88
N LEU A 154 -1.92 26.23 6.14
CA LEU A 154 -1.24 24.98 6.54
C LEU A 154 -0.48 25.08 7.85
N THR A 155 0.19 26.19 8.09
CA THR A 155 0.96 26.40 9.34
C THR A 155 0.04 26.38 10.56
N ASP A 156 -1.11 27.06 10.47
CA ASP A 156 -2.07 27.09 11.57
C ASP A 156 -2.75 25.73 11.77
N LEU A 157 -3.06 25.02 10.70
CA LEU A 157 -3.61 23.66 10.76
C LEU A 157 -2.63 22.68 11.39
N VAL A 158 -1.34 22.76 11.04
CA VAL A 158 -0.30 21.93 11.64
C VAL A 158 -0.20 22.21 13.13
N LYS A 159 -0.13 23.48 13.54
CA LYS A 159 -0.12 23.88 14.96
C LYS A 159 -1.33 23.34 15.71
N LEU A 160 -2.52 23.50 15.14
CA LEU A 160 -3.77 23.01 15.73
C LEU A 160 -3.76 21.48 15.89
N ALA A 161 -3.29 20.74 14.89
CA ALA A 161 -3.17 19.29 14.94
C ALA A 161 -2.21 18.83 16.05
N PHE A 162 -1.07 19.50 16.19
CA PHE A 162 -0.07 19.16 17.18
C PHE A 162 -0.44 19.58 18.60
N HIS A 163 -1.30 20.57 18.79
CA HIS A 163 -1.87 20.85 20.12
C HIS A 163 -2.68 19.68 20.69
N THR A 164 -3.16 18.80 19.82
CA THR A 164 -3.90 17.59 20.22
C THR A 164 -2.96 16.42 20.56
N PHE A 165 -1.73 16.46 20.11
CA PHE A 165 -0.71 15.43 20.35
C PHE A 165 0.47 16.03 21.11
N PRO A 166 1.02 15.39 22.14
CA PRO A 166 2.15 15.89 22.89
C PRO A 166 3.43 15.78 22.05
N VAL A 167 3.67 16.78 21.22
CA VAL A 167 4.91 16.96 20.46
C VAL A 167 5.67 18.11 21.08
N GLU A 168 6.94 17.86 21.42
CA GLU A 168 7.82 18.92 21.90
C GLU A 168 8.14 19.92 20.77
N ASP A 169 8.15 21.21 21.10
CA ASP A 169 8.60 22.29 20.21
C ASP A 169 7.74 22.52 18.95
N VAL A 170 6.41 22.48 19.11
CA VAL A 170 5.42 22.65 18.01
C VAL A 170 5.59 23.99 17.25
N ASP A 171 6.04 25.05 17.91
CA ASP A 171 6.17 26.36 17.31
C ASP A 171 7.33 26.48 16.30
N ASN A 172 8.29 25.58 16.37
CA ASN A 172 9.47 25.57 15.51
C ASN A 172 9.45 24.51 14.41
N ILE A 173 8.32 23.79 14.21
CA ILE A 173 8.21 22.78 13.15
C ILE A 173 8.16 23.48 11.78
N PRO A 174 9.14 23.26 10.89
CA PRO A 174 9.12 23.84 9.56
C PRO A 174 8.01 23.22 8.72
N VAL A 175 7.10 24.03 8.21
CA VAL A 175 6.03 23.60 7.30
C VAL A 175 6.44 23.83 5.86
N HIS A 176 6.71 22.76 5.13
CA HIS A 176 7.09 22.79 3.71
C HIS A 176 5.87 22.66 2.81
N ALA A 177 5.10 23.72 2.66
CA ALA A 177 3.86 23.74 1.86
C ALA A 177 4.09 23.30 0.40
N GLU A 178 5.25 23.63 -0.18
CA GLU A 178 5.62 23.27 -1.56
C GLU A 178 5.68 21.76 -1.83
N GLN A 179 5.79 20.94 -0.78
CA GLN A 179 5.80 19.48 -0.92
C GLN A 179 4.40 18.88 -1.10
N VAL A 180 3.39 19.56 -0.58
CA VAL A 180 2.00 19.07 -0.54
C VAL A 180 1.04 19.90 -1.38
N VAL A 181 1.43 21.09 -1.83
CA VAL A 181 0.62 21.98 -2.65
C VAL A 181 1.00 21.85 -4.12
N ASN A 182 0.03 21.48 -4.97
CA ASN A 182 0.25 21.38 -6.41
C ASN A 182 -1.08 21.38 -7.18
N ASN A 183 -1.52 22.53 -7.67
CA ASN A 183 -2.78 22.67 -8.43
C ASN A 183 -2.87 21.77 -9.67
N LYS A 184 -1.74 21.47 -10.34
CA LYS A 184 -1.73 20.64 -11.54
C LYS A 184 -1.99 19.16 -11.27
N LYS A 185 -1.84 18.74 -10.00
CA LYS A 185 -2.04 17.36 -9.56
C LYS A 185 -3.32 17.19 -8.73
N VAL A 186 -4.05 18.26 -8.50
CA VAL A 186 -5.39 18.18 -7.95
C VAL A 186 -6.33 17.84 -9.10
N THR A 187 -6.95 16.68 -9.04
CA THR A 187 -7.89 16.20 -10.05
C THR A 187 -9.31 16.62 -9.66
N ASP A 188 -10.03 17.20 -10.61
CA ASP A 188 -11.43 17.68 -10.43
C ASP A 188 -12.45 16.52 -10.42
N HIS A 189 -12.10 15.38 -9.92
CA HIS A 189 -13.05 14.29 -9.71
C HIS A 189 -13.77 14.49 -8.37
N HIS A 190 -14.82 15.28 -8.46
CA HIS A 190 -15.83 15.43 -7.41
C HIS A 190 -16.84 14.28 -7.45
#